data_21f8e31da5a1183df9f38eec4a766700
#
_entry.id   21f8e31da5a1183df9f38eec4a766700
#
_cell.length_a   1.000
_cell.length_b   1.000
_cell.length_c   1.000
_cell.angle_alpha   90.00
_cell.angle_beta   90.00
_cell.angle_gamma   90.00
#
_symmetry.space_group_name_H-M   'P 1'
#
loop_
_entity.id
_entity.type
_entity.pdbx_description
1 polymer ?
#
loop_
_entity_poly.entity_id
_entity_poly.type
_entity_poly.pdbx_seq_one_letter_code
_entity_poly.pdbx_strand_id
1 'polypeptide(L)'
;MFYVTRPVGGAVGLGRVITKFKQDKPLWPVEIQKGEVLWPLRFEFDAEFCFPPVLWETSRLEIDALRAIVQAGFQPLKEKARDAALQAFEPFVAQPVGERADVAGLHEELKAKIAEMGRIQKFLAEVEYPMEETRLDVVWRRVEKSVPTYVFEIQVGGDIYHALAKLKHAYDLWNSRIFLVAAPPDRNKAESLLSGTFHEIRDRIAFIEIEKMRELYKKKKAYRDLEEDVGIL
;
A
#
# COMPACT_ATOMS: atom_id res chain seq x y z
N MET A 1 -16.18 -11.38 -0.06
CA MET A 1 -15.75 -11.50 -1.46
C MET A 1 -16.47 -10.46 -2.30
N PHE A 2 -15.75 -9.83 -3.23
CA PHE A 2 -16.27 -8.86 -4.20
C PHE A 2 -16.48 -9.54 -5.53
N TYR A 3 -17.71 -9.60 -5.98
CA TYR A 3 -18.08 -10.15 -7.28
C TYR A 3 -18.67 -9.04 -8.15
N VAL A 4 -18.10 -8.83 -9.31
CA VAL A 4 -18.61 -7.86 -10.29
C VAL A 4 -19.41 -8.62 -11.35
N THR A 5 -20.65 -8.21 -11.55
CA THR A 5 -21.53 -8.81 -12.56
C THR A 5 -21.12 -8.36 -13.97
N ARG A 6 -22.03 -7.93 -14.83
CA ARG A 6 -21.69 -7.42 -16.15
C ARG A 6 -21.01 -6.05 -16.08
N PRO A 7 -20.00 -5.77 -16.91
CA PRO A 7 -19.46 -6.63 -17.98
C PRO A 7 -18.45 -7.69 -17.51
N VAL A 8 -17.91 -7.59 -16.29
CA VAL A 8 -16.77 -8.41 -15.79
C VAL A 8 -17.14 -9.88 -15.63
N GLY A 9 -18.22 -10.19 -14.91
CA GLY A 9 -18.72 -11.56 -14.72
C GLY A 9 -17.81 -12.46 -13.86
N GLY A 10 -17.20 -11.94 -12.78
CA GLY A 10 -16.27 -12.73 -11.96
C GLY A 10 -15.97 -12.13 -10.59
N ALA A 11 -15.28 -12.91 -9.77
CA ALA A 11 -14.79 -12.48 -8.47
C ALA A 11 -13.48 -11.68 -8.64
N VAL A 12 -13.43 -10.50 -8.02
CA VAL A 12 -12.32 -9.55 -8.20
C VAL A 12 -11.58 -9.24 -6.91
N GLY A 13 -12.09 -9.69 -5.76
CA GLY A 13 -11.43 -9.43 -4.48
C GLY A 13 -12.05 -10.18 -3.31
N LEU A 14 -11.32 -10.17 -2.22
CA LEU A 14 -11.71 -10.74 -0.93
C LEU A 14 -11.45 -9.73 0.20
N GLY A 15 -12.32 -9.72 1.20
CA GLY A 15 -12.16 -8.86 2.37
C GLY A 15 -12.89 -9.42 3.58
N ARG A 16 -12.53 -8.91 4.75
CA ARG A 16 -13.11 -9.28 6.03
C ARG A 16 -14.09 -8.19 6.49
N VAL A 17 -15.31 -8.56 6.80
CA VAL A 17 -16.29 -7.64 7.38
C VAL A 17 -15.89 -7.34 8.82
N ILE A 18 -15.72 -6.06 9.15
CA ILE A 18 -15.36 -5.57 10.47
C ILE A 18 -16.62 -5.26 11.29
N THR A 19 -17.52 -4.47 10.73
CA THR A 19 -18.75 -4.09 11.39
C THR A 19 -19.94 -4.06 10.43
N LYS A 20 -21.16 -4.20 11.02
CA LYS A 20 -22.42 -4.05 10.31
C LYS A 20 -23.24 -3.01 11.02
N PHE A 21 -23.82 -2.09 10.29
CA PHE A 21 -24.61 -1.01 10.86
C PHE A 21 -25.81 -0.65 9.96
N LYS A 22 -26.74 0.09 10.55
CA LYS A 22 -27.86 0.67 9.82
C LYS A 22 -27.58 2.13 9.55
N GLN A 23 -27.58 2.51 8.28
CA GLN A 23 -27.39 3.90 7.86
C GLN A 23 -28.73 4.60 7.71
N ASP A 24 -28.85 5.79 8.25
CA ASP A 24 -30.03 6.65 8.23
C ASP A 24 -29.88 7.87 7.30
N LYS A 25 -28.68 8.06 6.72
CA LYS A 25 -28.40 9.18 5.80
C LYS A 25 -28.06 8.68 4.40
N PRO A 26 -28.56 9.35 3.34
CA PRO A 26 -28.18 9.07 1.97
C PRO A 26 -26.66 9.19 1.78
N LEU A 27 -26.03 8.22 1.13
CA LEU A 27 -24.60 8.20 0.83
C LEU A 27 -24.30 8.06 -0.65
N TRP A 28 -25.02 7.17 -1.32
CA TRP A 28 -24.78 6.89 -2.74
C TRP A 28 -25.38 7.98 -3.62
N PRO A 29 -24.83 8.26 -4.82
CA PRO A 29 -25.33 9.30 -5.71
C PRO A 29 -26.84 9.22 -5.98
N VAL A 30 -27.36 7.99 -6.15
CA VAL A 30 -28.80 7.75 -6.36
C VAL A 30 -29.63 8.06 -5.10
N GLU A 31 -29.11 7.74 -3.92
CA GLU A 31 -29.75 8.07 -2.64
C GLU A 31 -29.76 9.58 -2.40
N ILE A 32 -28.62 10.23 -2.66
CA ILE A 32 -28.49 11.69 -2.54
C ILE A 32 -29.46 12.39 -3.49
N GLN A 33 -29.56 11.92 -4.74
CA GLN A 33 -30.48 12.48 -5.73
C GLN A 33 -31.95 12.33 -5.33
N LYS A 34 -32.31 11.20 -4.69
CA LYS A 34 -33.66 10.93 -4.22
C LYS A 34 -33.97 11.50 -2.83
N GLY A 35 -32.97 11.87 -2.07
CA GLY A 35 -33.12 12.27 -0.67
C GLY A 35 -33.53 11.15 0.27
N GLU A 36 -33.36 9.89 -0.14
CA GLU A 36 -33.82 8.69 0.58
C GLU A 36 -32.69 7.67 0.72
N VAL A 37 -32.66 6.95 1.84
CA VAL A 37 -31.76 5.81 2.04
C VAL A 37 -32.36 4.57 1.42
N LEU A 38 -31.84 4.14 0.29
CA LEU A 38 -32.31 2.96 -0.42
C LEU A 38 -31.73 1.66 0.12
N TRP A 39 -30.50 1.73 0.64
CA TRP A 39 -29.77 0.59 1.19
C TRP A 39 -29.34 0.86 2.63
N PRO A 40 -30.25 0.71 3.61
CA PRO A 40 -29.98 1.06 5.00
C PRO A 40 -29.03 0.10 5.70
N LEU A 41 -28.97 -1.17 5.28
CA LEU A 41 -28.07 -2.15 5.87
C LEU A 41 -26.71 -2.08 5.20
N ARG A 42 -25.71 -1.69 5.96
CA ARG A 42 -24.32 -1.50 5.50
C ARG A 42 -23.33 -2.26 6.36
N PHE A 43 -22.14 -2.39 5.85
CA PHE A 43 -21.03 -2.98 6.56
C PHE A 43 -19.73 -2.30 6.17
N GLU A 44 -18.81 -2.23 7.09
CA GLU A 44 -17.42 -1.90 6.84
C GLU A 44 -16.61 -3.18 6.70
N PHE A 45 -15.61 -3.15 5.86
CA PHE A 45 -14.76 -4.30 5.65
C PHE A 45 -13.33 -3.85 5.30
N ASP A 46 -12.36 -4.66 5.72
CA ASP A 46 -11.00 -4.57 5.23
C ASP A 46 -10.87 -5.39 3.95
N ALA A 47 -10.38 -4.78 2.90
CA ALA A 47 -10.03 -5.49 1.68
C ALA A 47 -8.72 -6.25 1.91
N GLU A 48 -8.79 -7.57 1.96
CA GLU A 48 -7.59 -8.42 2.07
C GLU A 48 -6.88 -8.54 0.73
N PHE A 49 -7.63 -8.54 -0.35
CA PHE A 49 -7.15 -8.51 -1.72
C PHE A 49 -8.23 -7.95 -2.65
N CYS A 50 -7.84 -7.16 -3.66
CA CYS A 50 -8.71 -6.76 -4.75
C CYS A 50 -7.86 -6.43 -5.98
N PHE A 51 -8.24 -6.98 -7.14
CA PHE A 51 -7.63 -6.55 -8.40
C PHE A 51 -7.95 -5.08 -8.68
N PRO A 52 -7.00 -4.31 -9.22
CA PRO A 52 -7.29 -2.95 -9.70
C PRO A 52 -8.46 -2.95 -10.70
N PRO A 53 -9.36 -1.95 -10.66
CA PRO A 53 -10.55 -1.92 -11.53
C PRO A 53 -10.25 -2.09 -13.02
N VAL A 54 -9.12 -1.54 -13.48
CA VAL A 54 -8.67 -1.65 -14.89
C VAL A 54 -8.33 -3.09 -15.32
N LEU A 55 -8.08 -3.99 -14.35
CA LEU A 55 -7.75 -5.39 -14.58
C LEU A 55 -8.93 -6.35 -14.34
N TRP A 56 -10.09 -5.86 -13.93
CA TRP A 56 -11.20 -6.73 -13.57
C TRP A 56 -11.65 -7.65 -14.71
N GLU A 57 -11.69 -7.16 -15.94
CA GLU A 57 -12.09 -7.98 -17.09
C GLU A 57 -11.07 -9.08 -17.44
N THR A 58 -9.79 -8.81 -17.23
CA THR A 58 -8.70 -9.71 -17.63
C THR A 58 -8.22 -10.64 -16.50
N SER A 59 -8.36 -10.21 -15.23
CA SER A 59 -7.80 -10.92 -14.08
C SER A 59 -8.85 -11.48 -13.13
N ARG A 60 -10.15 -11.32 -13.43
CA ARG A 60 -11.22 -11.89 -12.62
C ARG A 60 -11.06 -13.39 -12.42
N LEU A 61 -11.47 -13.87 -11.26
CA LEU A 61 -11.53 -15.29 -10.98
C LEU A 61 -12.92 -15.83 -11.37
N GLU A 62 -12.95 -16.78 -12.30
CA GLU A 62 -14.17 -17.48 -12.68
C GLU A 62 -14.35 -18.68 -11.77
N ILE A 63 -15.33 -18.62 -10.86
CA ILE A 63 -15.64 -19.64 -9.88
C ILE A 63 -17.00 -20.24 -10.25
N ASP A 64 -17.00 -21.47 -10.79
CA ASP A 64 -18.22 -22.12 -11.28
C ASP A 64 -19.33 -22.20 -10.24
N ALA A 65 -18.98 -22.41 -8.97
CA ALA A 65 -19.92 -22.46 -7.86
C ALA A 65 -20.69 -21.13 -7.63
N LEU A 66 -20.22 -20.03 -8.22
CA LEU A 66 -20.82 -18.69 -8.09
C LEU A 66 -21.69 -18.31 -9.30
N ARG A 67 -21.59 -19.00 -10.44
CA ARG A 67 -22.33 -18.64 -11.67
C ARG A 67 -23.85 -18.64 -11.48
N ALA A 68 -24.38 -19.45 -10.57
CA ALA A 68 -25.81 -19.56 -10.28
C ALA A 68 -26.32 -18.55 -9.23
N ILE A 69 -25.43 -17.78 -8.56
CA ILE A 69 -25.75 -17.05 -7.34
C ILE A 69 -25.93 -15.53 -7.58
N VAL A 70 -25.67 -15.06 -8.79
CA VAL A 70 -25.27 -13.67 -9.11
C VAL A 70 -26.41 -12.64 -9.22
N GLN A 71 -27.62 -12.89 -8.75
CA GLN A 71 -28.74 -11.93 -8.96
C GLN A 71 -29.14 -11.08 -7.73
N ALA A 72 -28.57 -11.28 -6.56
CA ALA A 72 -29.12 -10.74 -5.32
C ALA A 72 -28.14 -9.93 -4.45
N GLY A 73 -27.32 -9.07 -5.01
CA GLY A 73 -26.51 -8.12 -4.23
C GLY A 73 -25.66 -8.82 -3.15
N PHE A 74 -25.85 -8.50 -1.88
CA PHE A 74 -25.15 -9.13 -0.77
C PHE A 74 -25.90 -10.35 -0.23
N GLN A 75 -25.26 -11.52 -0.28
CA GLN A 75 -25.85 -12.77 0.24
C GLN A 75 -24.80 -13.72 0.81
N PRO A 76 -25.15 -14.55 1.82
CA PRO A 76 -24.25 -15.56 2.35
C PRO A 76 -24.03 -16.67 1.31
N LEU A 77 -22.79 -17.16 1.20
CA LEU A 77 -22.46 -18.30 0.38
C LEU A 77 -22.70 -19.61 1.16
N LYS A 78 -23.19 -20.63 0.45
CA LYS A 78 -23.22 -22.00 0.98
C LYS A 78 -21.78 -22.53 1.09
N GLU A 79 -21.54 -23.49 1.97
CA GLU A 79 -20.18 -24.02 2.28
C GLU A 79 -19.37 -24.32 1.04
N LYS A 80 -19.88 -25.12 0.12
CA LYS A 80 -19.18 -25.50 -1.11
C LYS A 80 -18.75 -24.29 -1.96
N ALA A 81 -19.61 -23.27 -2.07
CA ALA A 81 -19.31 -22.07 -2.84
C ALA A 81 -18.34 -21.16 -2.08
N ARG A 82 -18.45 -21.10 -0.74
CA ARG A 82 -17.50 -20.40 0.14
C ARG A 82 -16.10 -21.01 0.01
N ASP A 83 -15.98 -22.34 0.14
CA ASP A 83 -14.70 -23.04 0.12
C ASP A 83 -14.03 -22.93 -1.25
N ALA A 84 -14.79 -23.05 -2.34
CA ALA A 84 -14.29 -22.81 -3.69
C ALA A 84 -13.81 -21.37 -3.88
N ALA A 85 -14.50 -20.38 -3.31
CA ALA A 85 -14.09 -18.99 -3.36
C ALA A 85 -12.81 -18.73 -2.56
N LEU A 86 -12.71 -19.27 -1.34
CA LEU A 86 -11.50 -19.15 -0.51
C LEU A 86 -10.31 -19.82 -1.19
N GLN A 87 -10.48 -21.01 -1.74
CA GLN A 87 -9.43 -21.73 -2.48
C GLN A 87 -8.97 -20.94 -3.72
N ALA A 88 -9.90 -20.34 -4.48
CA ALA A 88 -9.54 -19.54 -5.65
C ALA A 88 -8.74 -18.28 -5.30
N PHE A 89 -8.98 -17.69 -4.14
CA PHE A 89 -8.25 -16.53 -3.65
C PHE A 89 -7.00 -16.89 -2.83
N GLU A 90 -6.80 -18.14 -2.44
CA GLU A 90 -5.66 -18.56 -1.64
C GLU A 90 -4.30 -18.08 -2.18
N PRO A 91 -4.00 -18.17 -3.50
CA PRO A 91 -2.74 -17.67 -4.05
C PRO A 91 -2.54 -16.15 -3.91
N PHE A 92 -3.62 -15.41 -3.70
CA PHE A 92 -3.60 -13.94 -3.62
C PHE A 92 -3.71 -13.41 -2.19
N VAL A 93 -4.29 -14.21 -1.29
CA VAL A 93 -4.54 -13.85 0.12
C VAL A 93 -3.57 -14.58 1.05
N ALA A 94 -3.05 -15.73 0.65
CA ALA A 94 -2.11 -16.54 1.42
C ALA A 94 -0.70 -15.95 1.40
N GLN A 95 -0.56 -14.77 2.03
CA GLN A 95 0.61 -14.59 2.86
C GLN A 95 0.24 -15.12 4.25
N PRO A 96 0.96 -16.10 4.80
CA PRO A 96 0.68 -16.66 6.13
C PRO A 96 0.65 -15.55 7.17
N VAL A 97 -0.18 -15.72 8.21
CA VAL A 97 -0.28 -14.75 9.34
C VAL A 97 1.10 -14.48 9.96
N GLY A 98 2.06 -15.43 9.85
CA GLY A 98 3.47 -15.24 10.17
C GLY A 98 4.19 -14.23 9.28
N GLU A 99 3.88 -14.17 7.98
CA GLU A 99 4.47 -13.17 7.06
C GLU A 99 3.92 -11.76 7.27
N ARG A 100 2.66 -11.59 7.74
CA ARG A 100 2.15 -10.25 8.08
C ARG A 100 2.83 -9.66 9.31
N ALA A 101 3.16 -10.46 10.31
CA ALA A 101 3.96 -10.03 11.45
C ALA A 101 5.40 -9.73 11.01
N ASP A 102 5.96 -10.53 10.11
CA ASP A 102 7.28 -10.33 9.50
C ASP A 102 7.31 -9.09 8.60
N VAL A 103 6.26 -8.84 7.81
CA VAL A 103 6.10 -7.66 6.95
C VAL A 103 6.02 -6.37 7.78
N ALA A 104 5.23 -6.35 8.85
CA ALA A 104 5.15 -5.20 9.75
C ALA A 104 6.49 -4.98 10.48
N GLY A 105 7.12 -6.05 10.96
CA GLY A 105 8.44 -5.99 11.58
C GLY A 105 9.52 -5.51 10.61
N LEU A 106 9.50 -5.98 9.37
CA LEU A 106 10.42 -5.55 8.32
C LEU A 106 10.23 -4.06 7.95
N HIS A 107 8.99 -3.60 7.88
CA HIS A 107 8.69 -2.19 7.60
C HIS A 107 9.26 -1.26 8.68
N GLU A 108 8.99 -1.58 9.96
CA GLU A 108 9.53 -0.80 11.09
C GLU A 108 11.07 -0.89 11.18
N GLU A 109 11.66 -2.07 10.92
CA GLU A 109 13.11 -2.25 10.84
C GLU A 109 13.72 -1.31 9.80
N LEU A 110 13.14 -1.25 8.59
CA LEU A 110 13.63 -0.42 7.51
C LEU A 110 13.49 1.07 7.81
N LYS A 111 12.35 1.51 8.39
CA LYS A 111 12.18 2.89 8.86
C LYS A 111 13.29 3.28 9.84
N ALA A 112 13.53 2.46 10.85
CA ALA A 112 14.55 2.72 11.86
C ALA A 112 15.96 2.84 11.23
N LYS A 113 16.32 1.92 10.33
CA LYS A 113 17.60 1.91 9.63
C LYS A 113 17.78 3.13 8.73
N ILE A 114 16.75 3.51 7.96
CA ILE A 114 16.81 4.68 7.08
C ILE A 114 16.92 5.96 7.91
N ALA A 115 16.19 6.07 9.02
CA ALA A 115 16.28 7.20 9.92
C ALA A 115 17.69 7.30 10.56
N GLU A 116 18.26 6.17 11.01
CA GLU A 116 19.63 6.14 11.56
C GLU A 116 20.66 6.56 10.51
N MET A 117 20.54 6.09 9.26
CA MET A 117 21.41 6.55 8.17
C MET A 117 21.33 8.06 7.93
N GLY A 118 20.13 8.64 8.05
CA GLY A 118 19.97 10.10 7.97
C GLY A 118 20.77 10.82 9.06
N ARG A 119 20.68 10.33 10.29
CA ARG A 119 21.42 10.90 11.43
C ARG A 119 22.94 10.76 11.27
N ILE A 120 23.42 9.60 10.79
CA ILE A 120 24.83 9.40 10.45
C ILE A 120 25.30 10.45 9.43
N GLN A 121 24.44 10.81 8.48
CA GLN A 121 24.74 11.82 7.47
C GLN A 121 24.45 13.28 7.94
N LYS A 122 24.22 13.48 9.24
CA LYS A 122 23.95 14.79 9.86
C LYS A 122 22.65 15.45 9.40
N PHE A 123 21.65 14.66 8.98
CA PHE A 123 20.30 15.12 8.77
C PHE A 123 19.45 14.95 10.02
N LEU A 124 18.42 15.78 10.16
CA LEU A 124 17.31 15.54 11.05
C LEU A 124 16.40 14.51 10.36
N ALA A 125 16.46 13.27 10.86
CA ALA A 125 15.70 12.15 10.31
C ALA A 125 14.50 11.86 11.21
N GLU A 126 13.32 11.87 10.61
CA GLU A 126 12.03 11.65 11.26
C GLU A 126 11.27 10.52 10.58
N VAL A 127 10.57 9.72 11.37
CA VAL A 127 9.66 8.67 10.90
C VAL A 127 8.22 9.14 11.05
N GLU A 128 7.31 8.59 10.25
CA GLU A 128 5.88 8.93 10.26
C GLU A 128 5.67 10.45 10.16
N TYR A 129 6.40 11.10 9.27
CA TYR A 129 6.36 12.56 9.11
C TYR A 129 4.99 13.01 8.58
N PRO A 130 4.29 13.92 9.26
CA PRO A 130 2.98 14.37 8.82
C PRO A 130 3.06 15.17 7.52
N MET A 131 2.19 14.83 6.57
CA MET A 131 1.99 15.53 5.31
C MET A 131 0.48 15.63 5.05
N GLU A 132 -0.12 16.75 5.43
CA GLU A 132 -1.57 16.96 5.38
C GLU A 132 -2.34 15.84 6.10
N GLU A 133 -3.19 15.09 5.39
CA GLU A 133 -3.99 13.99 5.96
C GLU A 133 -3.25 12.65 5.96
N THR A 134 -2.01 12.62 5.48
CA THR A 134 -1.20 11.40 5.36
C THR A 134 0.09 11.48 6.16
N ARG A 135 0.87 10.40 6.16
CA ARG A 135 2.21 10.36 6.77
C ARG A 135 3.19 9.74 5.79
N LEU A 136 4.39 10.30 5.79
CA LEU A 136 5.53 9.77 5.07
C LEU A 136 6.33 8.85 5.98
N ASP A 137 6.79 7.71 5.47
CA ASP A 137 7.47 6.71 6.28
C ASP A 137 8.75 7.25 6.91
N VAL A 138 9.65 7.83 6.11
CA VAL A 138 10.88 8.48 6.62
C VAL A 138 11.21 9.71 5.81
N VAL A 139 11.58 10.78 6.50
CA VAL A 139 12.10 12.00 5.87
C VAL A 139 13.42 12.43 6.48
N TRP A 140 14.26 13.08 5.67
CA TRP A 140 15.47 13.74 6.15
C TRP A 140 15.40 15.22 5.83
N ARG A 141 15.58 16.04 6.86
CA ARG A 141 15.61 17.50 6.76
C ARG A 141 17.03 18.02 7.08
N ARG A 142 17.42 19.13 6.51
CA ARG A 142 18.73 19.75 6.79
C ARG A 142 18.73 20.49 8.12
N VAL A 143 17.67 21.21 8.42
CA VAL A 143 17.48 22.01 9.64
C VAL A 143 16.04 21.88 10.12
N GLU A 144 15.77 22.20 11.39
CA GLU A 144 14.45 22.00 12.04
C GLU A 144 13.25 22.55 11.29
N LYS A 145 13.36 23.73 10.70
CA LYS A 145 12.25 24.40 10.02
C LYS A 145 12.28 24.23 8.51
N SER A 146 13.18 23.40 7.97
CA SER A 146 13.20 23.13 6.53
C SER A 146 12.17 22.10 6.12
N VAL A 147 11.73 22.19 4.88
CA VAL A 147 10.98 21.11 4.25
C VAL A 147 11.86 19.86 4.07
N PRO A 148 11.29 18.67 3.95
CA PRO A 148 12.04 17.45 3.68
C PRO A 148 12.91 17.57 2.43
N THR A 149 14.21 17.28 2.59
CA THR A 149 15.15 17.21 1.45
C THR A 149 15.11 15.83 0.78
N TYR A 150 14.93 14.79 1.60
CA TYR A 150 14.81 13.40 1.15
C TYR A 150 13.55 12.80 1.75
N VAL A 151 12.80 12.07 0.93
CA VAL A 151 11.57 11.38 1.33
C VAL A 151 11.67 9.92 0.89
N PHE A 152 11.41 9.02 1.81
CA PHE A 152 11.42 7.58 1.59
C PHE A 152 10.05 7.00 1.90
N GLU A 153 9.50 6.24 0.98
CA GLU A 153 8.35 5.35 1.20
C GLU A 153 8.83 3.90 1.07
N ILE A 154 8.38 3.06 2.02
CA ILE A 154 8.83 1.68 2.15
C ILE A 154 7.67 0.76 1.79
N GLN A 155 7.82 0.02 0.72
CA GLN A 155 6.81 -0.89 0.21
C GLN A 155 7.24 -2.34 0.45
N VAL A 156 6.80 -2.92 1.55
CA VAL A 156 7.05 -4.32 1.91
C VAL A 156 5.86 -5.22 1.56
N GLY A 157 4.71 -4.59 1.33
CA GLY A 157 3.45 -5.21 0.95
C GLY A 157 2.38 -4.14 0.78
N GLY A 158 1.20 -4.50 0.26
CA GLY A 158 0.11 -3.57 0.05
C GLY A 158 0.13 -2.87 -1.31
N ASP A 159 -0.44 -1.67 -1.39
CA ASP A 159 -0.65 -0.96 -2.65
C ASP A 159 0.46 0.05 -2.94
N ILE A 160 1.29 -0.27 -3.92
CA ILE A 160 2.38 0.59 -4.41
C ILE A 160 1.88 1.93 -4.99
N TYR A 161 0.62 1.99 -5.43
CA TYR A 161 0.00 3.23 -5.91
C TYR A 161 -0.02 4.31 -4.82
N HIS A 162 -0.36 3.93 -3.58
CA HIS A 162 -0.36 4.88 -2.46
C HIS A 162 1.04 5.40 -2.13
N ALA A 163 2.06 4.54 -2.17
CA ALA A 163 3.44 4.97 -1.96
C ALA A 163 3.88 5.97 -3.04
N LEU A 164 3.58 5.69 -4.32
CA LEU A 164 3.88 6.59 -5.42
C LEU A 164 3.10 7.91 -5.33
N ALA A 165 1.83 7.87 -4.93
CA ALA A 165 1.01 9.08 -4.74
C ALA A 165 1.59 9.99 -3.66
N LYS A 166 2.00 9.45 -2.51
CA LYS A 166 2.64 10.21 -1.43
C LYS A 166 3.99 10.80 -1.89
N LEU A 167 4.81 10.01 -2.60
CA LEU A 167 6.09 10.49 -3.12
C LEU A 167 5.90 11.60 -4.15
N LYS A 168 4.92 11.47 -5.05
CA LYS A 168 4.57 12.53 -6.00
C LYS A 168 4.13 13.80 -5.26
N HIS A 169 3.26 13.66 -4.27
CA HIS A 169 2.77 14.80 -3.50
C HIS A 169 3.91 15.51 -2.76
N ALA A 170 4.83 14.78 -2.12
CA ALA A 170 6.01 15.36 -1.49
C ALA A 170 6.94 16.06 -2.49
N TYR A 171 7.07 15.52 -3.71
CA TYR A 171 7.84 16.15 -4.78
C TYR A 171 7.18 17.46 -5.23
N ASP A 172 5.86 17.46 -5.45
CA ASP A 172 5.11 18.64 -5.89
C ASP A 172 5.15 19.77 -4.85
N LEU A 173 5.01 19.43 -3.56
CA LEU A 173 5.02 20.40 -2.47
C LEU A 173 6.41 20.99 -2.20
N TRP A 174 7.46 20.17 -2.23
CA TRP A 174 8.76 20.54 -1.66
C TRP A 174 9.95 20.34 -2.61
N ASN A 175 9.72 19.81 -3.79
CA ASN A 175 10.79 19.40 -4.72
C ASN A 175 11.82 18.48 -4.04
N SER A 176 11.35 17.59 -3.16
CA SER A 176 12.17 16.64 -2.42
C SER A 176 12.79 15.60 -3.36
N ARG A 177 13.95 15.05 -2.96
CA ARG A 177 14.46 13.82 -3.58
C ARG A 177 13.65 12.65 -3.04
N ILE A 178 13.00 11.92 -3.90
CA ILE A 178 12.03 10.88 -3.55
C ILE A 178 12.56 9.48 -3.84
N PHE A 179 12.32 8.57 -2.91
CA PHE A 179 12.84 7.20 -2.93
C PHE A 179 11.74 6.21 -2.61
N LEU A 180 11.59 5.20 -3.45
CA LEU A 180 10.75 4.04 -3.18
C LEU A 180 11.65 2.87 -2.80
N VAL A 181 11.51 2.37 -1.57
CA VAL A 181 12.23 1.20 -1.07
C VAL A 181 11.30 0.01 -1.12
N ALA A 182 11.57 -0.96 -2.00
CA ALA A 182 10.67 -2.08 -2.22
C ALA A 182 11.39 -3.36 -2.63
N ALA A 183 10.68 -4.47 -2.63
CA ALA A 183 11.18 -5.75 -3.13
C ALA A 183 11.29 -5.74 -4.67
N PRO A 184 12.21 -6.54 -5.27
CA PRO A 184 12.40 -6.58 -6.72
C PRO A 184 11.12 -6.85 -7.54
N PRO A 185 10.16 -7.71 -7.11
CA PRO A 185 8.92 -7.93 -7.85
C PRO A 185 8.04 -6.67 -8.00
N ASP A 186 8.13 -5.73 -7.06
CA ASP A 186 7.35 -4.49 -7.09
C ASP A 186 7.89 -3.47 -8.08
N ARG A 187 9.12 -3.64 -8.55
CA ARG A 187 9.75 -2.76 -9.54
C ARG A 187 8.94 -2.68 -10.84
N ASN A 188 8.53 -3.81 -11.37
CA ASN A 188 7.75 -3.85 -12.61
C ASN A 188 6.40 -3.14 -12.47
N LYS A 189 5.74 -3.29 -11.31
CA LYS A 189 4.50 -2.58 -11.00
C LYS A 189 4.73 -1.07 -10.91
N ALA A 190 5.81 -0.65 -10.22
CA ALA A 190 6.19 0.75 -10.13
C ALA A 190 6.49 1.35 -11.50
N GLU A 191 7.28 0.67 -12.33
CA GLU A 191 7.64 1.12 -13.68
C GLU A 191 6.40 1.26 -14.59
N SER A 192 5.45 0.35 -14.49
CA SER A 192 4.16 0.45 -15.20
C SER A 192 3.38 1.71 -14.80
N LEU A 193 3.27 1.98 -13.50
CA LEU A 193 2.60 3.17 -12.98
C LEU A 193 3.34 4.46 -13.32
N LEU A 194 4.67 4.44 -13.29
CA LEU A 194 5.54 5.55 -13.66
C LEU A 194 5.58 5.80 -15.18
N SER A 195 5.19 4.83 -15.99
CA SER A 195 5.03 5.02 -17.44
C SER A 195 3.65 5.58 -17.81
N GLY A 196 2.70 5.56 -16.86
CA GLY A 196 1.32 6.04 -17.01
C GLY A 196 1.00 7.16 -16.06
N THR A 197 0.28 6.83 -14.99
CA THR A 197 -0.32 7.80 -14.05
C THR A 197 0.70 8.72 -13.37
N PHE A 198 1.92 8.23 -13.10
CA PHE A 198 2.96 8.99 -12.40
C PHE A 198 4.15 9.36 -13.30
N HIS A 199 3.92 9.53 -14.60
CA HIS A 199 4.98 9.82 -15.56
C HIS A 199 5.80 11.08 -15.23
N GLU A 200 5.21 12.06 -14.57
CA GLU A 200 5.84 13.33 -14.18
C GLU A 200 7.03 13.14 -13.23
N ILE A 201 6.97 12.12 -12.36
CA ILE A 201 8.04 11.83 -11.40
C ILE A 201 8.96 10.67 -11.84
N ARG A 202 8.76 10.12 -13.03
CA ARG A 202 9.51 8.95 -13.51
C ARG A 202 11.03 9.12 -13.41
N ASP A 203 11.54 10.27 -13.83
CA ASP A 203 12.98 10.58 -13.83
C ASP A 203 13.44 11.24 -12.51
N ARG A 204 12.56 11.35 -11.53
CA ARG A 204 12.81 11.99 -10.23
C ARG A 204 12.86 11.00 -9.09
N ILE A 205 12.18 9.86 -9.24
CA ILE A 205 12.12 8.82 -8.23
C ILE A 205 13.28 7.84 -8.37
N ALA A 206 13.90 7.48 -7.26
CA ALA A 206 14.87 6.40 -7.21
C ALA A 206 14.24 5.16 -6.56
N PHE A 207 14.28 4.03 -7.28
CA PHE A 207 13.90 2.74 -6.76
C PHE A 207 15.10 2.07 -6.07
N ILE A 208 14.95 1.70 -4.80
CA ILE A 208 15.98 1.04 -4.02
C ILE A 208 15.45 -0.32 -3.55
N GLU A 209 16.15 -1.39 -3.90
CA GLU A 209 15.84 -2.71 -3.40
C GLU A 209 16.09 -2.82 -1.89
N ILE A 210 15.21 -3.51 -1.17
CA ILE A 210 15.29 -3.66 0.30
C ILE A 210 16.66 -4.17 0.73
N GLU A 211 17.20 -5.19 0.06
CA GLU A 211 18.49 -5.76 0.41
C GLU A 211 19.66 -4.78 0.18
N LYS A 212 19.59 -3.96 -0.87
CA LYS A 212 20.58 -2.89 -1.10
C LYS A 212 20.49 -1.81 -0.02
N MET A 213 19.29 -1.49 0.44
CA MET A 213 19.12 -0.55 1.56
C MET A 213 19.73 -1.10 2.85
N ARG A 214 19.50 -2.37 3.15
CA ARG A 214 20.10 -3.06 4.30
C ARG A 214 21.65 -3.11 4.22
N GLU A 215 22.17 -3.42 3.05
CA GLU A 215 23.61 -3.44 2.80
C GLU A 215 24.22 -2.04 3.00
N LEU A 216 23.58 -1.01 2.46
CA LEU A 216 24.03 0.37 2.61
C LEU A 216 24.05 0.79 4.08
N TYR A 217 22.99 0.47 4.83
CA TYR A 217 22.92 0.72 6.27
C TYR A 217 24.09 0.04 7.00
N LYS A 218 24.30 -1.26 6.77
CA LYS A 218 25.38 -2.02 7.40
C LYS A 218 26.75 -1.40 7.16
N LYS A 219 27.03 -0.99 5.92
CA LYS A 219 28.31 -0.35 5.56
C LYS A 219 28.48 1.03 6.21
N LYS A 220 27.41 1.84 6.22
CA LYS A 220 27.46 3.17 6.86
C LYS A 220 27.64 3.10 8.36
N LYS A 221 26.96 2.16 9.01
CA LYS A 221 27.09 1.93 10.44
C LYS A 221 28.52 1.47 10.79
N ALA A 222 29.03 0.48 10.09
CA ALA A 222 30.39 -0.03 10.32
C ALA A 222 31.45 1.07 10.09
N TYR A 223 31.26 1.92 9.10
CA TYR A 223 32.16 3.05 8.87
C TYR A 223 32.11 4.04 10.03
N ARG A 224 30.94 4.39 10.52
CA ARG A 224 30.79 5.28 11.66
C ARG A 224 31.37 4.69 12.94
N ASP A 225 31.08 3.42 13.23
CA ASP A 225 31.62 2.72 14.40
C ASP A 225 33.17 2.76 14.38
N LEU A 226 33.79 2.62 13.21
CA LEU A 226 35.22 2.73 13.03
C LEU A 226 35.74 4.17 13.29
N GLU A 227 35.02 5.20 12.85
CA GLU A 227 35.36 6.61 13.13
C GLU A 227 35.29 6.91 14.64
N GLU A 228 34.32 6.34 15.35
CA GLU A 228 34.22 6.45 16.81
C GLU A 228 35.35 5.70 17.51
N ASP A 229 35.71 4.49 17.07
CA ASP A 229 36.77 3.66 17.64
C ASP A 229 38.16 4.33 17.53
N VAL A 230 38.42 5.07 16.45
CA VAL A 230 39.69 5.78 16.24
C VAL A 230 39.67 7.21 16.77
N GLY A 231 38.56 7.67 17.36
CA GLY A 231 38.44 8.98 18.01
C GLY A 231 38.34 10.17 17.04
N ILE A 232 37.84 9.94 15.82
CA ILE A 232 37.55 10.99 14.84
C ILE A 232 36.16 11.65 15.08
N LEU A 233 35.24 10.91 15.68
CA LEU A 233 33.90 11.36 16.09
C LEU A 233 33.76 11.41 17.59
#